data_41698976b72424759e07e8f6ddcecc59
#
_entry.id   41698976b72424759e07e8f6ddcecc59
#
_cell.length_a   1.000
_cell.length_b   1.000
_cell.length_c   1.000
_cell.angle_alpha   90.00
_cell.angle_beta   90.00
_cell.angle_gamma   90.00
#
_symmetry.space_group_name_H-M   'P 1'
#
loop_
_entity.id
_entity.type
_entity.pdbx_description
1 polymer ?
#
loop_
_entity_poly.entity_id
_entity_poly.type
_entity_poly.pdbx_seq_one_letter_code
_entity_poly.pdbx_strand_id
1 'polypeptide(L)'
;MIELTITQEQWPTEQQADGMVVEWKASEGVTVEQGQVIVEIVIVKTTMEIPSPVNGEIREICVSKDKLFKPGTVLARIEQAD
;
A
#
# COMPACT_ATOMS: atom_id res chain seq x y z
N MET A 1 -3.99 6.14 13.88
CA MET A 1 -3.63 6.15 12.46
C MET A 1 -4.17 4.92 11.76
N ILE A 2 -4.42 5.04 10.48
CA ILE A 2 -4.85 3.91 9.65
C ILE A 2 -3.63 3.24 9.08
N GLU A 3 -3.55 1.93 9.20
CA GLU A 3 -2.45 1.16 8.62
C GLU A 3 -2.90 0.59 7.28
N LEU A 4 -2.14 0.88 6.22
CA LEU A 4 -2.41 0.34 4.90
C LEU A 4 -1.77 -1.03 4.78
N THR A 5 -2.60 -2.05 4.67
CA THR A 5 -2.14 -3.43 4.53
C THR A 5 -2.83 -4.11 3.36
N ILE A 6 -2.16 -5.10 2.80
CA ILE A 6 -2.76 -6.00 1.80
C ILE A 6 -2.93 -7.35 2.49
N THR A 7 -4.16 -7.78 2.67
CA THR A 7 -4.45 -9.03 3.36
C THR A 7 -4.30 -10.22 2.43
N GLN A 8 -4.23 -11.42 3.00
CA GLN A 8 -4.17 -12.66 2.23
C GLN A 8 -5.38 -12.80 1.30
N GLU A 9 -6.54 -12.31 1.72
CA GLU A 9 -7.75 -12.35 0.89
C GLU A 9 -7.64 -11.49 -0.36
N GLN A 10 -6.86 -10.42 -0.30
CA GLN A 10 -6.63 -9.52 -1.42
C GLN A 10 -5.50 -10.01 -2.32
N TRP A 11 -4.77 -11.03 -1.88
CA TRP A 11 -3.66 -11.58 -2.65
C TRP A 11 -4.19 -12.31 -3.89
N PRO A 12 -3.65 -12.05 -5.08
CA PRO A 12 -4.20 -12.61 -6.33
C PRO A 12 -3.90 -14.09 -6.54
N THR A 13 -3.14 -14.72 -5.66
CA THR A 13 -2.77 -16.11 -5.75
C THR A 13 -2.82 -16.75 -4.38
N GLU A 14 -3.12 -18.04 -4.33
CA GLU A 14 -3.08 -18.82 -3.09
C GLU A 14 -1.66 -19.23 -2.72
N GLN A 15 -0.71 -19.06 -3.62
CA GLN A 15 0.69 -19.34 -3.34
C GLN A 15 1.25 -18.27 -2.40
N GLN A 16 2.14 -18.70 -1.52
CA GLN A 16 2.83 -17.78 -0.64
C GLN A 16 3.98 -17.12 -1.40
N ALA A 17 3.63 -16.09 -2.13
CA ALA A 17 4.60 -15.31 -2.88
C ALA A 17 4.75 -13.94 -2.23
N ASP A 18 5.94 -13.40 -2.25
CA ASP A 18 6.18 -12.04 -1.78
C ASP A 18 5.66 -11.04 -2.81
N GLY A 19 5.12 -9.92 -2.33
CA GLY A 19 4.84 -8.79 -3.17
C GLY A 19 6.04 -7.85 -3.18
N MET A 20 6.07 -6.96 -4.16
CA MET A 20 7.09 -5.92 -4.24
C MET A 20 6.42 -4.58 -4.52
N VAL A 21 6.89 -3.54 -3.86
CA VAL A 21 6.43 -2.17 -4.13
C VAL A 21 7.11 -1.68 -5.40
N VAL A 22 6.32 -1.39 -6.42
CA VAL A 22 6.83 -0.90 -7.70
C VAL A 22 7.08 0.60 -7.62
N GLU A 23 6.09 1.35 -7.14
CA GLU A 23 6.20 2.81 -7.08
C GLU A 23 5.20 3.38 -6.08
N TRP A 24 5.63 4.37 -5.31
CA TRP A 24 4.75 5.18 -4.48
C TRP A 24 4.30 6.40 -5.29
N LYS A 25 2.99 6.54 -5.44
CA LYS A 25 2.39 7.69 -6.14
C LYS A 25 2.27 8.91 -5.22
N ALA A 26 2.31 8.68 -3.91
CA ALA A 26 2.27 9.73 -2.90
C ALA A 26 3.44 9.54 -1.95
N SER A 27 3.99 10.65 -1.45
CA SER A 27 5.12 10.64 -0.53
C SER A 27 4.67 10.90 0.90
N GLU A 28 5.57 10.68 1.87
CA GLU A 28 5.32 11.08 3.25
C GLU A 28 5.05 12.59 3.29
N GLY A 29 4.04 12.97 4.05
CA GLY A 29 3.61 14.35 4.18
C GLY A 29 2.59 14.81 3.14
N VAL A 30 2.26 13.98 2.16
CA VAL A 30 1.32 14.33 1.10
C VAL A 30 -0.11 13.99 1.55
N THR A 31 -1.04 14.92 1.29
CA THR A 31 -2.46 14.70 1.54
C THR A 31 -3.04 13.87 0.40
N VAL A 32 -3.82 12.86 0.75
CA VAL A 32 -4.47 11.96 -0.21
C VAL A 32 -5.97 11.90 0.02
N GLU A 33 -6.70 11.56 -1.02
CA GLU A 33 -8.15 11.38 -0.95
C GLU A 33 -8.50 9.89 -1.01
N GLN A 34 -9.61 9.53 -0.37
CA GLN A 34 -10.12 8.17 -0.43
C GLN A 34 -10.34 7.76 -1.89
N GLY A 35 -9.82 6.60 -2.27
CA GLY A 35 -9.92 6.10 -3.63
C GLY A 35 -8.79 6.55 -4.55
N GLN A 36 -7.97 7.49 -4.12
CA GLN A 36 -6.80 7.92 -4.88
C GLN A 36 -5.74 6.84 -4.83
N VAL A 37 -5.21 6.44 -5.98
CA VAL A 37 -4.12 5.45 -6.03
C VAL A 37 -2.88 6.05 -5.42
N ILE A 38 -2.34 5.42 -4.39
CA ILE A 38 -1.18 5.92 -3.66
C ILE A 38 0.06 5.05 -3.81
N VAL A 39 -0.12 3.79 -4.18
CA VAL A 39 1.01 2.88 -4.36
C VAL A 39 0.67 1.83 -5.42
N GLU A 40 1.68 1.47 -6.19
CA GLU A 40 1.59 0.38 -7.16
C GLU A 40 2.47 -0.76 -6.68
N ILE A 41 1.91 -1.95 -6.68
CA ILE A 41 2.61 -3.16 -6.23
C ILE A 41 2.50 -4.24 -7.28
N VAL A 42 3.39 -5.23 -7.22
CA VAL A 42 3.30 -6.42 -8.05
C VAL A 42 3.40 -7.65 -7.15
N ILE A 43 2.55 -8.63 -7.43
CA ILE A 43 2.56 -9.92 -6.73
C ILE A 43 2.62 -10.99 -7.82
N VAL A 44 3.73 -11.72 -7.87
CA VAL A 44 4.04 -12.66 -8.94
C VAL A 44 4.04 -11.92 -10.29
N LYS A 45 3.00 -12.07 -11.09
CA LYS A 45 2.88 -11.40 -12.39
C LYS A 45 1.73 -10.40 -12.42
N THR A 46 1.09 -10.17 -11.29
CA THR A 46 -0.06 -9.28 -11.19
C THR A 46 0.35 -7.94 -10.61
N THR A 47 0.17 -6.89 -11.40
CA THR A 47 0.38 -5.52 -10.93
C THR A 47 -0.94 -5.00 -10.38
N MET A 48 -0.90 -4.40 -9.21
CA MET A 48 -2.10 -3.86 -8.55
C MET A 48 -1.86 -2.41 -8.15
N GLU A 49 -2.89 -1.60 -8.33
CA GLU A 49 -2.89 -0.21 -7.87
C GLU A 49 -3.71 -0.14 -6.60
N ILE A 50 -3.10 0.33 -5.53
CA ILE A 50 -3.73 0.34 -4.21
C ILE A 50 -4.21 1.75 -3.89
N PRO A 51 -5.53 1.92 -3.69
CA PRO A 51 -6.08 3.23 -3.36
C PRO A 51 -5.97 3.52 -1.87
N SER A 52 -6.02 4.81 -1.53
CA SER A 52 -6.10 5.20 -0.14
C SER A 52 -7.45 4.79 0.44
N PRO A 53 -7.47 4.18 1.64
CA PRO A 53 -8.73 3.79 2.27
C PRO A 53 -9.48 4.96 2.90
N VAL A 54 -8.83 6.10 3.06
CA VAL A 54 -9.41 7.27 3.74
C VAL A 54 -8.85 8.55 3.13
N ASN A 55 -9.53 9.66 3.42
CA ASN A 55 -8.93 10.98 3.20
C ASN A 55 -7.97 11.23 4.35
N GLY A 56 -6.76 11.64 4.04
CA GLY A 56 -5.77 11.86 5.09
C GLY A 56 -4.41 12.25 4.55
N GLU A 57 -3.40 12.09 5.40
CA GLU A 57 -2.03 12.42 5.06
C GLU A 57 -1.14 11.20 5.29
N ILE A 58 -0.25 10.93 4.35
CA ILE A 58 0.72 9.85 4.50
C ILE A 58 1.73 10.27 5.56
N ARG A 59 1.74 9.57 6.69
CA ARG A 59 2.63 9.88 7.81
C ARG A 59 3.94 9.10 7.75
N GLU A 60 3.86 7.84 7.33
CA GLU A 60 5.03 6.97 7.30
C GLU A 60 4.88 5.95 6.18
N ILE A 61 5.92 5.80 5.39
CA ILE A 61 6.01 4.73 4.40
C ILE A 61 6.87 3.64 5.02
N CYS A 62 6.26 2.49 5.32
CA CYS A 62 6.93 1.38 6.01
C CYS A 62 7.67 0.46 5.04
N VAL A 63 7.18 0.35 3.79
CA VAL A 63 7.81 -0.47 2.76
C VAL A 63 8.12 0.44 1.57
N SER A 64 9.40 0.68 1.34
CA SER A 64 9.86 1.58 0.28
C SER A 64 9.79 0.93 -1.09
N LYS A 65 9.95 1.75 -2.13
CA LYS A 65 10.07 1.28 -3.51
C LYS A 65 11.12 0.17 -3.62
N ASP A 66 10.80 -0.86 -4.40
CA ASP A 66 11.66 -2.01 -4.70
C ASP A 66 11.86 -2.96 -3.51
N LYS A 67 11.14 -2.75 -2.41
CA LYS A 67 11.20 -3.65 -1.26
C LYS A 67 10.11 -4.70 -1.33
N LEU A 68 10.41 -5.88 -0.79
CA LEU A 68 9.47 -7.00 -0.74
C LEU A 68 8.60 -6.91 0.51
N PHE A 69 7.40 -7.44 0.43
CA PHE A 69 6.49 -7.52 1.57
C PHE A 69 5.62 -8.78 1.46
N LYS A 70 5.01 -9.15 2.58
CA LYS A 70 4.14 -10.33 2.68
C LYS A 70 2.72 -9.89 3.03
N PRO A 71 1.72 -10.78 2.83
CA PRO A 71 0.35 -10.46 3.25
C PRO A 71 0.32 -10.05 4.72
N GLY A 72 -0.41 -9.00 5.02
CA GLY A 72 -0.54 -8.47 6.38
C GLY A 72 0.54 -7.49 6.79
N THR A 73 1.56 -7.27 5.94
CA THR A 73 2.59 -6.28 6.23
C THR A 73 2.02 -4.88 6.11
N VAL A 74 2.35 -4.01 7.07
CA VAL A 74 1.95 -2.60 7.00
C VAL A 74 2.80 -1.90 5.96
N LEU A 75 2.18 -1.39 4.91
CA LEU A 75 2.89 -0.68 3.84
C LEU A 75 3.11 0.78 4.18
N ALA A 76 2.14 1.40 4.83
CA ALA A 76 2.20 2.80 5.21
C ALA A 76 1.24 3.08 6.36
N ARG A 77 1.46 4.20 7.03
CA ARG A 77 0.55 4.72 8.04
C ARG A 77 0.00 6.05 7.57
N ILE A 78 -1.32 6.18 7.67
CA ILE A 78 -2.04 7.35 7.18
C ILE A 78 -2.79 7.97 8.34
N GLU A 79 -2.61 9.27 8.53
CA GLU A 79 -3.42 10.01 9.51
C GLU A 79 -4.70 10.43 8.82
N GLN A 80 -5.82 9.89 9.30
CA GLN A 80 -7.12 10.18 8.71
C GLN A 80 -7.52 11.63 8.98
N ALA A 81 -7.96 12.30 7.92
CA ALA A 81 -8.51 13.65 8.05
C ALA A 81 -9.97 13.57 8.47
N ASP A 82 -10.37 14.49 9.32
CA ASP A 82 -11.76 14.58 9.77
C ASP A 82 -12.62 15.32 8.75
#